data_1582f1caf1e31a1b05a54a7ab7eb2e36
#
_entry.id   1582f1caf1e31a1b05a54a7ab7eb2e36
#
_cell.length_a   1.000
_cell.length_b   1.000
_cell.length_c   1.000
_cell.angle_alpha   90.00
_cell.angle_beta   90.00
_cell.angle_gamma   90.00
#
_symmetry.space_group_name_H-M   'P 1'
#
loop_
_entity.id
_entity.type
_entity.pdbx_description
1 polymer ?
#
loop_
_entity_poly.entity_id
_entity_poly.type
_entity_poly.pdbx_seq_one_letter_code
_entity_poly.pdbx_strand_id
1 'polypeptide(L)'
;NVNDSVTKSKNDNKYGCRHSLNDAIKRGTDMLLAGRKALVFGYGDVGKGSAMSLRQEGMVVRISEVDPICAMQACMDGYEVVSPYIDGINANNDESINKNLLADTDVIVTATGNVNVCDRFILDNLKSGTMVCNIGHFDNEIDTQYMRDNWHWEEIKPQVHKVSKTKTDPSSYIVLLAEGRLVNLGNATGHPSRIMDGSFANQVLAQMFLYKQAFATLNDEEKKKELLTVEVLPMELDEEVAKYMVEGFGGVVTKLTKDQADYINVEVEGPYKPKSYKY
;
A
#
# COMPACT_ATOMS: atom_id res chain seq x y z
N ASN A 1 -8.89 -16.73 -3.26
CA ASN A 1 -8.09 -15.56 -2.90
C ASN A 1 -8.28 -14.46 -3.95
N VAL A 2 -9.08 -13.46 -3.60
CA VAL A 2 -9.37 -12.30 -4.48
C VAL A 2 -8.26 -11.23 -4.39
N ASN A 3 -7.56 -11.15 -3.25
CA ASN A 3 -6.53 -10.13 -3.07
C ASN A 3 -5.42 -10.21 -4.13
N ASP A 4 -5.09 -11.43 -4.58
CA ASP A 4 -3.99 -11.67 -5.52
C ASP A 4 -4.44 -11.65 -7.00
N SER A 5 -5.72 -11.39 -7.26
CA SER A 5 -6.18 -11.03 -8.61
C SER A 5 -5.45 -9.77 -9.09
N VAL A 6 -5.01 -9.76 -10.34
CA VAL A 6 -4.21 -8.66 -10.90
C VAL A 6 -5.00 -7.35 -10.89
N THR A 7 -6.28 -7.40 -11.28
CA THR A 7 -7.17 -6.24 -11.29
C THR A 7 -7.53 -5.75 -9.89
N LYS A 8 -7.24 -6.54 -8.82
CA LYS A 8 -7.30 -6.07 -7.44
C LYS A 8 -5.93 -5.57 -7.00
N SER A 9 -4.91 -6.42 -6.87
CA SER A 9 -3.64 -6.07 -6.23
C SER A 9 -2.84 -5.00 -6.98
N LYS A 10 -2.78 -5.08 -8.32
CA LYS A 10 -2.05 -4.11 -9.15
C LYS A 10 -2.85 -2.84 -9.45
N ASN A 11 -4.14 -2.82 -9.16
CA ASN A 11 -5.05 -1.70 -9.35
C ASN A 11 -5.36 -0.98 -8.04
N ASP A 12 -6.09 -1.63 -7.15
CA ASP A 12 -6.56 -1.10 -5.87
C ASP A 12 -5.38 -0.70 -4.96
N ASN A 13 -4.46 -1.63 -4.69
CA ASN A 13 -3.34 -1.37 -3.78
C ASN A 13 -2.43 -0.23 -4.29
N LYS A 14 -2.25 -0.10 -5.59
CA LYS A 14 -1.37 0.91 -6.20
C LYS A 14 -2.11 2.23 -6.44
N TYR A 15 -3.14 2.20 -7.27
CA TYR A 15 -3.81 3.44 -7.71
C TYR A 15 -4.79 3.97 -6.67
N GLY A 16 -5.39 3.08 -5.86
CA GLY A 16 -6.20 3.47 -4.72
C GLY A 16 -5.38 4.22 -3.67
N CYS A 17 -4.20 3.70 -3.30
CA CYS A 17 -3.30 4.37 -2.37
C CYS A 17 -2.71 5.66 -2.96
N ARG A 18 -2.42 5.69 -4.28
CA ARG A 18 -1.98 6.92 -4.95
C ARG A 18 -2.96 8.08 -4.81
N HIS A 19 -4.26 7.79 -4.85
CA HIS A 19 -5.30 8.79 -4.61
C HIS A 19 -5.48 9.09 -3.12
N SER A 20 -5.71 8.05 -2.33
CA SER A 20 -6.26 8.18 -0.98
C SER A 20 -5.25 8.66 0.08
N LEU A 21 -3.94 8.44 -0.13
CA LEU A 21 -2.92 8.92 0.80
C LEU A 21 -2.87 10.45 0.86
N ASN A 22 -2.77 11.11 -0.30
CA ASN A 22 -2.75 12.58 -0.36
C ASN A 22 -4.04 13.19 0.15
N ASP A 23 -5.19 12.59 -0.16
CA ASP A 23 -6.49 13.03 0.34
C ASP A 23 -6.50 13.00 1.88
N ALA A 24 -6.02 11.91 2.48
CA ALA A 24 -5.96 11.75 3.93
C ALA A 24 -5.01 12.77 4.60
N ILE A 25 -3.81 12.92 4.08
CA ILE A 25 -2.82 13.85 4.63
C ILE A 25 -3.34 15.29 4.55
N LYS A 26 -3.88 15.70 3.41
CA LYS A 26 -4.39 17.06 3.20
C LYS A 26 -5.59 17.36 4.09
N ARG A 27 -6.56 16.46 4.20
CA ARG A 27 -7.71 16.62 5.10
C ARG A 27 -7.30 16.61 6.57
N GLY A 28 -6.34 15.77 6.91
CA GLY A 28 -5.82 15.65 8.28
C GLY A 28 -5.07 16.90 8.73
N THR A 29 -4.23 17.51 7.91
CA THR A 29 -3.19 18.42 8.38
C THR A 29 -3.21 19.82 7.82
N ASP A 30 -3.83 20.08 6.68
CA ASP A 30 -3.74 21.35 5.93
C ASP A 30 -2.29 21.76 5.57
N MET A 31 -1.34 20.81 5.59
CA MET A 31 0.08 21.08 5.36
C MET A 31 0.38 21.21 3.88
N LEU A 32 1.23 22.19 3.54
CA LEU A 32 1.87 22.22 2.23
C LEU A 32 2.88 21.07 2.13
N LEU A 33 2.69 20.18 1.16
CA LEU A 33 3.55 19.00 0.96
C LEU A 33 4.75 19.30 0.04
N ALA A 34 4.57 20.20 -0.92
CA ALA A 34 5.62 20.53 -1.89
C ALA A 34 6.91 21.00 -1.18
N GLY A 35 8.05 20.45 -1.63
CA GLY A 35 9.38 20.72 -1.10
C GLY A 35 9.71 19.99 0.19
N ARG A 36 8.76 19.29 0.82
CA ARG A 36 9.02 18.47 2.02
C ARG A 36 9.61 17.12 1.65
N LYS A 37 10.26 16.47 2.60
CA LYS A 37 10.94 15.19 2.44
C LYS A 37 10.15 14.09 3.12
N ALA A 38 9.82 13.05 2.36
CA ALA A 38 9.11 11.87 2.85
C ALA A 38 10.02 10.65 2.87
N LEU A 39 9.84 9.81 3.88
CA LEU A 39 10.40 8.47 3.97
C LEU A 39 9.24 7.48 3.96
N VAL A 40 9.18 6.63 2.92
CA VAL A 40 8.18 5.58 2.77
C VAL A 40 8.83 4.25 3.10
N PHE A 41 8.27 3.53 4.07
CA PHE A 41 8.67 2.17 4.42
C PHE A 41 7.85 1.18 3.58
N GLY A 42 8.54 0.42 2.73
CA GLY A 42 7.98 -0.54 1.81
C GLY A 42 7.77 0.00 0.39
N TYR A 43 8.10 -0.82 -0.62
CA TYR A 43 7.91 -0.51 -2.05
C TYR A 43 7.20 -1.64 -2.81
N GLY A 44 6.30 -2.36 -2.11
CA GLY A 44 5.27 -3.20 -2.72
C GLY A 44 4.22 -2.35 -3.44
N ASP A 45 3.08 -2.94 -3.82
CA ASP A 45 2.05 -2.20 -4.58
C ASP A 45 1.52 -0.96 -3.83
N VAL A 46 1.29 -1.09 -2.51
CA VAL A 46 0.87 0.03 -1.65
C VAL A 46 1.96 1.10 -1.56
N GLY A 47 3.21 0.69 -1.32
CA GLY A 47 4.36 1.61 -1.25
C GLY A 47 4.60 2.36 -2.56
N LYS A 48 4.50 1.67 -3.71
CA LYS A 48 4.59 2.30 -5.04
C LYS A 48 3.54 3.36 -5.24
N GLY A 49 2.28 3.04 -4.93
CA GLY A 49 1.18 4.00 -5.00
C GLY A 49 1.42 5.21 -4.08
N SER A 50 1.85 4.95 -2.84
CA SER A 50 2.15 5.97 -1.84
C SER A 50 3.30 6.89 -2.26
N ALA A 51 4.40 6.34 -2.72
CA ALA A 51 5.54 7.12 -3.21
C ALA A 51 5.17 8.01 -4.41
N MET A 52 4.42 7.46 -5.37
CA MET A 52 3.91 8.23 -6.52
C MET A 52 2.97 9.35 -6.07
N SER A 53 2.10 9.11 -5.09
CA SER A 53 1.20 10.08 -4.48
C SER A 53 1.98 11.29 -3.95
N LEU A 54 2.98 11.03 -3.12
CA LEU A 54 3.78 12.08 -2.48
C LEU A 54 4.64 12.85 -3.49
N ARG A 55 5.26 12.14 -4.45
CA ARG A 55 6.06 12.78 -5.50
C ARG A 55 5.21 13.66 -6.41
N GLN A 56 3.96 13.28 -6.69
CA GLN A 56 3.03 14.08 -7.48
C GLN A 56 2.70 15.43 -6.80
N GLU A 57 2.74 15.48 -5.46
CA GLU A 57 2.57 16.72 -4.69
C GLU A 57 3.85 17.57 -4.58
N GLY A 58 4.92 17.16 -5.25
CA GLY A 58 6.19 17.88 -5.25
C GLY A 58 7.08 17.58 -4.04
N MET A 59 6.85 16.48 -3.33
CA MET A 59 7.73 16.03 -2.26
C MET A 59 9.00 15.35 -2.80
N VAL A 60 10.07 15.45 -2.03
CA VAL A 60 11.28 14.62 -2.20
C VAL A 60 11.04 13.31 -1.46
N VAL A 61 10.90 12.21 -2.20
CA VAL A 61 10.53 10.91 -1.64
C VAL A 61 11.72 9.98 -1.60
N ARG A 62 11.99 9.39 -0.43
CA ARG A 62 12.95 8.34 -0.17
C ARG A 62 12.24 7.06 0.22
N ILE A 63 12.81 5.92 -0.11
CA ILE A 63 12.24 4.59 0.13
C ILE A 63 13.14 3.80 1.06
N SER A 64 12.55 3.16 2.06
CA SER A 64 13.19 2.10 2.84
C SER A 64 12.52 0.77 2.50
N GLU A 65 13.32 -0.20 2.01
CA GLU A 65 12.81 -1.47 1.52
C GLU A 65 13.77 -2.61 1.85
N VAL A 66 13.23 -3.77 2.19
CA VAL A 66 14.01 -4.98 2.54
C VAL A 66 14.14 -5.95 1.36
N ASP A 67 13.15 -5.96 0.45
CA ASP A 67 13.19 -6.80 -0.75
C ASP A 67 14.09 -6.14 -1.81
N PRO A 68 15.21 -6.78 -2.21
CA PRO A 68 16.13 -6.20 -3.17
C PRO A 68 15.52 -5.98 -4.56
N ILE A 69 14.48 -6.75 -4.94
CA ILE A 69 13.78 -6.55 -6.22
C ILE A 69 12.95 -5.28 -6.15
N CYS A 70 12.18 -5.08 -5.09
CA CYS A 70 11.41 -3.87 -4.89
C CYS A 70 12.31 -2.64 -4.70
N ALA A 71 13.43 -2.77 -4.00
CA ALA A 71 14.43 -1.72 -3.83
C ALA A 71 15.05 -1.31 -5.18
N MET A 72 15.42 -2.29 -6.03
CA MET A 72 15.89 -2.03 -7.38
C MET A 72 14.84 -1.29 -8.22
N GLN A 73 13.57 -1.70 -8.14
CA GLN A 73 12.48 -1.03 -8.85
C GLN A 73 12.33 0.43 -8.37
N ALA A 74 12.46 0.68 -7.06
CA ALA A 74 12.44 2.05 -6.52
C ALA A 74 13.57 2.91 -7.12
N CYS A 75 14.79 2.37 -7.22
CA CYS A 75 15.91 3.06 -7.88
C CYS A 75 15.60 3.36 -9.36
N MET A 76 15.05 2.39 -10.09
CA MET A 76 14.70 2.57 -11.51
C MET A 76 13.57 3.59 -11.70
N ASP A 77 12.66 3.69 -10.74
CA ASP A 77 11.58 4.71 -10.72
C ASP A 77 12.10 6.10 -10.26
N GLY A 78 13.41 6.22 -9.98
CA GLY A 78 14.09 7.47 -9.65
C GLY A 78 13.88 7.91 -8.19
N TYR A 79 13.72 6.97 -7.27
CA TYR A 79 13.73 7.23 -5.83
C TYR A 79 15.10 6.92 -5.23
N GLU A 80 15.48 7.66 -4.21
CA GLU A 80 16.62 7.33 -3.37
C GLU A 80 16.20 6.21 -2.41
N VAL A 81 16.92 5.08 -2.43
CA VAL A 81 16.71 3.98 -1.49
C VAL A 81 17.66 4.15 -0.32
N VAL A 82 17.12 4.23 0.87
CA VAL A 82 17.85 4.53 2.11
C VAL A 82 17.43 3.60 3.23
N SER A 83 18.20 3.56 4.30
CA SER A 83 17.80 2.86 5.53
C SER A 83 17.73 3.83 6.71
N PRO A 84 16.71 3.70 7.57
CA PRO A 84 16.66 4.41 8.84
C PRO A 84 17.76 3.92 9.81
N TYR A 85 18.45 2.85 9.48
CA TYR A 85 19.54 2.26 10.25
C TYR A 85 20.87 2.43 9.53
N ILE A 86 21.95 2.65 10.30
CA ILE A 86 23.31 2.67 9.78
C ILE A 86 23.64 1.31 9.16
N ASP A 87 24.20 1.32 7.96
CA ASP A 87 24.52 0.12 7.17
C ASP A 87 23.35 -0.85 6.95
N GLY A 88 22.10 -0.36 7.11
CA GLY A 88 20.88 -1.16 6.95
C GLY A 88 20.60 -2.13 8.10
N ILE A 89 21.32 -2.05 9.20
CA ILE A 89 21.26 -3.01 10.31
C ILE A 89 20.46 -2.43 11.48
N ASN A 90 19.30 -3.02 11.76
CA ASN A 90 18.56 -2.75 13.00
C ASN A 90 19.18 -3.55 14.15
N ALA A 91 19.99 -2.88 14.97
CA ALA A 91 20.60 -3.48 16.17
C ALA A 91 19.73 -3.31 17.43
N ASN A 92 18.48 -2.84 17.30
CA ASN A 92 17.57 -2.54 18.41
C ASN A 92 18.17 -1.61 19.49
N ASN A 93 18.91 -0.61 19.05
CA ASN A 93 19.49 0.43 19.91
C ASN A 93 19.56 1.77 19.17
N ASP A 94 19.74 2.85 19.95
CA ASP A 94 19.80 4.23 19.43
C ASP A 94 21.08 4.50 18.59
N GLU A 95 22.13 3.74 18.79
CA GLU A 95 23.41 3.89 18.09
C GLU A 95 23.32 3.40 16.64
N SER A 96 22.41 2.47 16.36
CA SER A 96 22.16 1.96 15.00
C SER A 96 21.34 2.90 14.12
N ILE A 97 20.78 3.96 14.67
CA ILE A 97 19.87 4.87 13.97
C ILE A 97 20.61 5.86 13.08
N ASN A 98 20.15 6.00 11.84
CA ASN A 98 20.59 7.04 10.92
C ASN A 98 19.92 8.37 11.28
N LYS A 99 20.44 9.03 12.32
CA LYS A 99 19.88 10.27 12.88
C LYS A 99 19.83 11.40 11.85
N ASN A 100 20.78 11.46 10.93
CA ASN A 100 20.81 12.49 9.89
C ASN A 100 19.63 12.35 8.93
N LEU A 101 19.31 11.11 8.53
CA LEU A 101 18.14 10.82 7.68
C LEU A 101 16.84 11.23 8.38
N LEU A 102 16.67 10.85 9.65
CA LEU A 102 15.45 11.13 10.40
C LEU A 102 15.28 12.61 10.71
N ALA A 103 16.37 13.33 11.04
CA ALA A 103 16.34 14.78 11.23
C ALA A 103 15.99 15.57 9.96
N ASP A 104 16.21 14.96 8.79
CA ASP A 104 15.90 15.53 7.48
C ASP A 104 14.55 15.07 6.90
N THR A 105 13.78 14.28 7.65
CA THR A 105 12.48 13.72 7.21
C THR A 105 11.33 14.52 7.81
N ASP A 106 10.38 14.94 6.96
CA ASP A 106 9.17 15.68 7.35
C ASP A 106 7.95 14.78 7.49
N VAL A 107 7.89 13.70 6.69
CA VAL A 107 6.75 12.78 6.63
C VAL A 107 7.25 11.34 6.62
N ILE A 108 6.68 10.51 7.47
CA ILE A 108 6.85 9.05 7.45
C ILE A 108 5.54 8.40 7.04
N VAL A 109 5.62 7.47 6.09
CA VAL A 109 4.52 6.62 5.67
C VAL A 109 4.95 5.17 5.76
N THR A 110 4.24 4.34 6.53
CA THR A 110 4.46 2.90 6.57
C THR A 110 3.48 2.16 5.66
N ALA A 111 3.99 1.19 4.90
CA ALA A 111 3.26 0.49 3.83
C ALA A 111 3.78 -0.94 3.62
N THR A 112 4.20 -1.62 4.69
CA THR A 112 4.92 -2.89 4.62
C THR A 112 4.07 -4.12 4.92
N GLY A 113 2.99 -3.95 5.69
CA GLY A 113 2.23 -5.08 6.27
C GLY A 113 3.02 -5.86 7.33
N ASN A 114 4.10 -5.29 7.87
CA ASN A 114 4.96 -5.90 8.88
C ASN A 114 4.74 -5.21 10.24
N VAL A 115 5.44 -5.63 11.26
CA VAL A 115 5.33 -5.12 12.63
C VAL A 115 6.51 -4.21 12.98
N ASN A 116 6.23 -3.10 13.70
CA ASN A 116 7.23 -2.19 14.28
C ASN A 116 8.32 -1.73 13.29
N VAL A 117 7.95 -1.48 12.04
CA VAL A 117 8.89 -0.94 11.04
C VAL A 117 9.26 0.51 11.32
N CYS A 118 8.38 1.22 12.03
CA CYS A 118 8.65 2.52 12.64
C CYS A 118 8.67 2.32 14.17
N ASP A 119 9.77 1.79 14.65
CA ASP A 119 9.96 1.41 16.05
C ASP A 119 10.25 2.62 16.97
N ARG A 120 10.35 2.35 18.27
CA ARG A 120 10.63 3.38 19.28
C ARG A 120 11.92 4.16 19.00
N PHE A 121 12.96 3.52 18.48
CA PHE A 121 14.25 4.18 18.24
C PHE A 121 14.13 5.15 17.06
N ILE A 122 13.39 4.80 16.03
CA ILE A 122 13.06 5.71 14.93
C ILE A 122 12.22 6.88 15.47
N LEU A 123 11.14 6.59 16.20
CA LEU A 123 10.24 7.60 16.77
C LEU A 123 10.97 8.61 17.65
N ASP A 124 11.87 8.15 18.54
CA ASP A 124 12.66 9.00 19.43
C ASP A 124 13.59 9.96 18.69
N ASN A 125 14.06 9.58 17.50
CA ASN A 125 15.00 10.35 16.70
C ASN A 125 14.35 11.22 15.61
N LEU A 126 13.02 11.22 15.48
CA LEU A 126 12.32 12.12 14.56
C LEU A 126 12.44 13.58 15.03
N LYS A 127 12.59 14.48 14.08
CA LYS A 127 12.54 15.92 14.39
C LYS A 127 11.13 16.34 14.80
N SER A 128 11.06 17.44 15.55
CA SER A 128 9.76 18.00 15.95
C SER A 128 8.93 18.41 14.73
N GLY A 129 7.64 18.11 14.79
CA GLY A 129 6.68 18.39 13.72
C GLY A 129 6.67 17.36 12.58
N THR A 130 7.47 16.29 12.65
CA THR A 130 7.38 15.19 11.69
C THR A 130 5.98 14.56 11.73
N MET A 131 5.36 14.40 10.55
CA MET A 131 4.09 13.70 10.41
C MET A 131 4.36 12.20 10.24
N VAL A 132 3.61 11.39 10.95
CA VAL A 132 3.71 9.92 10.89
C VAL A 132 2.34 9.35 10.58
N CYS A 133 2.24 8.50 9.57
CA CYS A 133 1.01 7.81 9.22
C CYS A 133 1.27 6.41 8.64
N ASN A 134 0.26 5.56 8.74
CA ASN A 134 0.26 4.21 8.20
C ASN A 134 -0.80 4.07 7.12
N ILE A 135 -0.45 3.42 6.01
CA ILE A 135 -1.39 3.02 4.95
C ILE A 135 -1.34 1.50 4.71
N GLY A 136 -0.50 0.79 5.45
CA GLY A 136 -0.51 -0.67 5.51
C GLY A 136 -1.77 -1.20 6.22
N HIS A 137 -2.07 -2.47 6.02
CA HIS A 137 -3.35 -3.05 6.47
C HIS A 137 -3.51 -3.08 7.98
N PHE A 138 -2.44 -3.33 8.73
CA PHE A 138 -2.48 -3.45 10.19
C PHE A 138 -1.93 -2.18 10.87
N ASP A 139 -2.40 -1.93 12.08
CA ASP A 139 -2.05 -0.78 12.92
C ASP A 139 -0.77 -0.98 13.77
N ASN A 140 -0.07 -2.08 13.54
CA ASN A 140 1.14 -2.47 14.28
C ASN A 140 2.47 -2.12 13.55
N GLU A 141 2.41 -1.44 12.41
CA GLU A 141 3.62 -1.00 11.70
C GLU A 141 4.37 0.12 12.45
N ILE A 142 3.63 0.95 13.18
CA ILE A 142 4.15 2.03 14.03
C ILE A 142 4.01 1.60 15.48
N ASP A 143 5.08 1.74 16.29
CA ASP A 143 5.03 1.41 17.73
C ASP A 143 4.22 2.45 18.52
N THR A 144 2.91 2.44 18.28
CA THR A 144 1.97 3.33 18.95
C THR A 144 1.81 3.00 20.44
N GLN A 145 2.04 1.74 20.83
CA GLN A 145 1.99 1.36 22.24
C GLN A 145 3.10 2.03 23.04
N TYR A 146 4.33 2.05 22.51
CA TYR A 146 5.43 2.79 23.12
C TYR A 146 5.08 4.26 23.33
N MET A 147 4.50 4.91 22.32
CA MET A 147 4.08 6.32 22.43
C MET A 147 2.95 6.51 23.46
N ARG A 148 1.99 5.57 23.58
CA ARG A 148 0.91 5.65 24.58
C ARG A 148 1.47 5.55 26.02
N ASP A 149 2.43 4.71 26.23
CA ASP A 149 3.00 4.46 27.54
C ASP A 149 3.95 5.59 28.00
N ASN A 150 4.64 6.24 27.07
CA ASN A 150 5.74 7.13 27.37
C ASN A 150 5.52 8.61 26.99
N TRP A 151 4.63 8.91 26.03
CA TRP A 151 4.45 10.24 25.47
C TRP A 151 3.09 10.83 25.79
N HIS A 152 2.97 12.14 25.65
CA HIS A 152 1.72 12.85 25.90
C HIS A 152 0.93 13.05 24.61
N TRP A 153 -0.33 12.58 24.58
CA TRP A 153 -1.23 12.66 23.44
C TRP A 153 -2.21 13.81 23.59
N GLU A 154 -2.38 14.59 22.55
CA GLU A 154 -3.35 15.66 22.43
C GLU A 154 -4.07 15.53 21.09
N GLU A 155 -5.38 15.27 21.09
CA GLU A 155 -6.18 15.27 19.88
C GLU A 155 -6.43 16.72 19.46
N ILE A 156 -5.83 17.16 18.34
CA ILE A 156 -5.97 18.53 17.82
C ILE A 156 -7.13 18.68 16.84
N LYS A 157 -7.54 17.61 16.21
CA LYS A 157 -8.80 17.42 15.49
C LYS A 157 -9.07 15.92 15.32
N PRO A 158 -10.29 15.49 14.93
CA PRO A 158 -10.61 14.06 14.82
C PRO A 158 -9.57 13.29 14.01
N GLN A 159 -9.04 12.22 14.62
CA GLN A 159 -8.01 11.35 14.03
C GLN A 159 -6.65 12.04 13.75
N VAL A 160 -6.37 13.18 14.36
CA VAL A 160 -5.10 13.88 14.25
C VAL A 160 -4.58 14.21 15.65
N HIS A 161 -3.48 13.61 16.03
CA HIS A 161 -2.89 13.76 17.35
C HIS A 161 -1.53 14.45 17.29
N LYS A 162 -1.36 15.45 18.14
CA LYS A 162 -0.03 15.93 18.52
C LYS A 162 0.45 15.03 19.64
N VAL A 163 1.56 14.34 19.39
CA VAL A 163 2.15 13.41 20.38
C VAL A 163 3.51 13.93 20.80
N SER A 164 3.56 14.48 22.00
CA SER A 164 4.76 15.15 22.54
C SER A 164 5.62 14.16 23.32
N LYS A 165 6.93 14.13 23.03
CA LYS A 165 7.88 13.20 23.66
C LYS A 165 7.99 13.37 25.17
N THR A 166 7.71 14.58 25.69
CA THR A 166 7.64 14.85 27.12
C THR A 166 6.49 15.80 27.43
N LYS A 167 5.93 15.70 28.63
CA LYS A 167 4.90 16.65 29.12
C LYS A 167 5.46 18.04 29.39
N THR A 168 6.74 18.11 29.67
CA THR A 168 7.45 19.34 30.08
C THR A 168 7.98 20.15 28.92
N ASP A 169 8.19 19.51 27.76
CA ASP A 169 8.60 20.17 26.52
C ASP A 169 7.62 19.86 25.37
N PRO A 170 6.55 20.64 25.26
CA PRO A 170 5.57 20.47 24.18
C PRO A 170 6.09 20.88 22.79
N SER A 171 7.32 21.42 22.71
CA SER A 171 7.95 21.76 21.44
C SER A 171 8.53 20.55 20.72
N SER A 172 8.85 19.47 21.45
CA SER A 172 9.31 18.20 20.90
C SER A 172 8.13 17.23 20.68
N TYR A 173 7.56 17.21 19.47
CA TYR A 173 6.36 16.43 19.16
C TYR A 173 6.40 15.87 17.74
N ILE A 174 5.57 14.89 17.47
CA ILE A 174 5.18 14.44 16.13
C ILE A 174 3.69 14.66 15.91
N VAL A 175 3.27 14.64 14.64
CA VAL A 175 1.84 14.62 14.26
C VAL A 175 1.51 13.21 13.81
N LEU A 176 0.73 12.49 14.59
CA LEU A 176 0.28 11.13 14.29
C LEU A 176 -1.11 11.16 13.69
N LEU A 177 -1.28 10.57 12.51
CA LEU A 177 -2.57 10.47 11.83
C LEU A 177 -3.23 9.12 12.09
N ALA A 178 -4.56 9.13 12.21
CA ALA A 178 -5.42 7.95 12.41
C ALA A 178 -4.95 7.03 13.56
N GLU A 179 -4.19 7.54 14.53
CA GLU A 179 -3.62 6.77 15.63
C GLU A 179 -2.74 5.57 15.18
N GLY A 180 -2.11 5.67 13.99
CA GLY A 180 -1.33 4.58 13.38
C GLY A 180 -2.16 3.55 12.61
N ARG A 181 -3.49 3.67 12.58
CA ARG A 181 -4.38 2.86 11.74
C ARG A 181 -4.32 3.34 10.28
N LEU A 182 -5.06 2.68 9.38
CA LEU A 182 -5.18 3.05 7.97
C LEU A 182 -5.56 4.53 7.81
N VAL A 183 -4.59 5.36 7.43
CA VAL A 183 -4.76 6.81 7.34
C VAL A 183 -5.81 7.22 6.31
N ASN A 184 -5.90 6.51 5.19
CA ASN A 184 -6.86 6.79 4.13
C ASN A 184 -8.32 6.54 4.54
N LEU A 185 -8.56 5.70 5.54
CA LEU A 185 -9.88 5.48 6.12
C LEU A 185 -10.12 6.38 7.35
N GLY A 186 -9.10 6.60 8.17
CA GLY A 186 -9.21 7.42 9.37
C GLY A 186 -9.35 8.91 9.08
N ASN A 187 -8.61 9.43 8.11
CA ASN A 187 -8.56 10.86 7.79
C ASN A 187 -9.23 11.23 6.46
N ALA A 188 -9.67 10.25 5.65
CA ALA A 188 -10.34 10.48 4.37
C ALA A 188 -11.44 9.45 4.12
N THR A 189 -11.81 9.25 2.87
CA THR A 189 -12.92 8.37 2.45
C THR A 189 -12.45 7.04 1.85
N GLY A 190 -11.16 6.73 1.96
CA GLY A 190 -10.57 5.53 1.38
C GLY A 190 -10.36 5.61 -0.13
N HIS A 191 -10.30 4.46 -0.77
CA HIS A 191 -10.14 4.39 -2.23
C HIS A 191 -11.38 4.86 -2.96
N PRO A 192 -11.24 5.53 -4.14
CA PRO A 192 -12.38 5.98 -4.92
C PRO A 192 -13.23 4.81 -5.42
N SER A 193 -14.55 5.02 -5.53
CA SER A 193 -15.50 4.00 -5.97
C SER A 193 -15.10 3.35 -7.29
N ARG A 194 -14.56 4.12 -8.23
CA ARG A 194 -14.12 3.62 -9.53
C ARG A 194 -12.96 2.62 -9.45
N ILE A 195 -12.09 2.76 -8.46
CA ILE A 195 -11.05 1.77 -8.17
C ILE A 195 -11.65 0.54 -7.48
N MET A 196 -12.54 0.78 -6.50
CA MET A 196 -13.18 -0.29 -5.74
C MET A 196 -14.13 -1.14 -6.58
N ASP A 197 -14.66 -0.60 -7.66
CA ASP A 197 -15.52 -1.32 -8.60
C ASP A 197 -14.85 -2.61 -9.13
N GLY A 198 -13.59 -2.54 -9.54
CA GLY A 198 -12.81 -3.72 -9.94
C GLY A 198 -12.63 -4.74 -8.81
N SER A 199 -12.36 -4.26 -7.59
CA SER A 199 -12.20 -5.13 -6.41
C SER A 199 -13.52 -5.82 -6.05
N PHE A 200 -14.65 -5.11 -6.11
CA PHE A 200 -15.98 -5.67 -5.85
C PHE A 200 -16.41 -6.63 -6.95
N ALA A 201 -16.14 -6.32 -8.23
CA ALA A 201 -16.40 -7.24 -9.34
C ALA A 201 -15.67 -8.57 -9.14
N ASN A 202 -14.38 -8.54 -8.77
CA ASN A 202 -13.62 -9.74 -8.40
C ASN A 202 -14.27 -10.53 -7.27
N GLN A 203 -14.76 -9.86 -6.22
CA GLN A 203 -15.43 -10.52 -5.11
C GLN A 203 -16.73 -11.22 -5.54
N VAL A 204 -17.53 -10.56 -6.38
CA VAL A 204 -18.78 -11.13 -6.91
C VAL A 204 -18.49 -12.32 -7.81
N LEU A 205 -17.56 -12.18 -8.75
CA LEU A 205 -17.18 -13.28 -9.65
C LEU A 205 -16.58 -14.47 -8.89
N ALA A 206 -15.81 -14.21 -7.84
CA ALA A 206 -15.28 -15.27 -6.97
C ALA A 206 -16.42 -16.07 -6.30
N GLN A 207 -17.42 -15.39 -5.77
CA GLN A 207 -18.59 -16.04 -5.15
C GLN A 207 -19.38 -16.87 -6.20
N MET A 208 -19.60 -16.30 -7.38
CA MET A 208 -20.28 -17.01 -8.48
C MET A 208 -19.47 -18.24 -8.94
N PHE A 209 -18.16 -18.10 -9.05
CA PHE A 209 -17.26 -19.20 -9.41
C PHE A 209 -17.31 -20.32 -8.37
N LEU A 210 -17.16 -19.99 -7.08
CA LEU A 210 -17.25 -20.95 -5.98
C LEU A 210 -18.62 -21.67 -5.94
N TYR A 211 -19.70 -20.93 -6.14
CA TYR A 211 -21.04 -21.51 -6.18
C TYR A 211 -21.19 -22.52 -7.33
N LYS A 212 -20.72 -22.17 -8.53
CA LYS A 212 -20.74 -23.08 -9.70
C LYS A 212 -19.89 -24.33 -9.45
N GLN A 213 -18.72 -24.17 -8.87
CA GLN A 213 -17.83 -25.28 -8.51
C GLN A 213 -18.47 -26.20 -7.46
N ALA A 214 -19.00 -25.63 -6.39
CA ALA A 214 -19.66 -26.37 -5.33
C ALA A 214 -20.89 -27.13 -5.86
N PHE A 215 -21.70 -26.49 -6.69
CA PHE A 215 -22.87 -27.12 -7.30
C PHE A 215 -22.50 -28.28 -8.24
N ALA A 216 -21.46 -28.09 -9.06
CA ALA A 216 -20.98 -29.13 -9.99
C ALA A 216 -20.36 -30.34 -9.25
N THR A 217 -19.98 -30.19 -7.99
CA THR A 217 -19.29 -31.25 -7.20
C THR A 217 -20.14 -31.81 -6.05
N LEU A 218 -21.43 -31.47 -5.98
CA LEU A 218 -22.32 -31.87 -4.87
C LEU A 218 -22.34 -33.37 -4.58
N ASN A 219 -22.12 -34.22 -5.58
CA ASN A 219 -22.15 -35.66 -5.48
C ASN A 219 -20.75 -36.32 -5.56
N ASP A 220 -19.66 -35.56 -5.48
CA ASP A 220 -18.30 -36.01 -5.63
C ASP A 220 -17.49 -35.60 -4.40
N GLU A 221 -17.26 -36.57 -3.48
CA GLU A 221 -16.56 -36.31 -2.22
C GLU A 221 -15.07 -36.01 -2.39
N GLU A 222 -14.42 -36.47 -3.46
CA GLU A 222 -13.02 -36.17 -3.74
C GLU A 222 -12.89 -34.71 -4.21
N LYS A 223 -13.74 -34.30 -5.14
CA LYS A 223 -13.76 -32.89 -5.61
C LYS A 223 -14.19 -31.91 -4.55
N LYS A 224 -15.05 -32.30 -3.60
CA LYS A 224 -15.37 -31.46 -2.44
C LYS A 224 -14.14 -31.13 -1.59
N LYS A 225 -13.18 -32.03 -1.46
CA LYS A 225 -11.94 -31.79 -0.73
C LYS A 225 -11.04 -30.79 -1.46
N GLU A 226 -11.02 -30.82 -2.80
CA GLU A 226 -10.28 -29.85 -3.60
C GLU A 226 -10.82 -28.42 -3.45
N LEU A 227 -12.13 -28.25 -3.22
CA LEU A 227 -12.76 -26.94 -2.95
C LEU A 227 -12.35 -26.29 -1.62
N LEU A 228 -11.68 -27.03 -0.73
CA LEU A 228 -11.16 -26.50 0.53
C LEU A 228 -9.78 -25.85 0.39
N THR A 229 -9.21 -25.85 -0.82
CA THR A 229 -7.94 -25.18 -1.09
C THR A 229 -8.14 -23.69 -1.38
N VAL A 230 -7.12 -22.88 -1.03
CA VAL A 230 -7.12 -21.45 -1.37
C VAL A 230 -6.47 -21.26 -2.73
N GLU A 231 -7.24 -20.77 -3.70
CA GLU A 231 -6.77 -20.53 -5.06
C GLU A 231 -6.96 -19.05 -5.43
N VAL A 232 -6.14 -18.56 -6.35
CA VAL A 232 -6.35 -17.27 -7.01
C VAL A 232 -7.43 -17.44 -8.07
N LEU A 233 -8.23 -16.40 -8.34
CA LEU A 233 -9.22 -16.40 -9.41
C LEU A 233 -8.60 -16.79 -10.75
N PRO A 234 -9.34 -17.55 -11.59
CA PRO A 234 -8.93 -17.80 -12.97
C PRO A 234 -8.62 -16.49 -13.71
N MET A 235 -7.58 -16.52 -14.54
CA MET A 235 -7.14 -15.34 -15.29
C MET A 235 -8.20 -14.79 -16.22
N GLU A 236 -9.04 -15.68 -16.76
CA GLU A 236 -10.16 -15.31 -17.64
C GLU A 236 -11.15 -14.37 -16.93
N LEU A 237 -11.41 -14.61 -15.64
CA LEU A 237 -12.28 -13.74 -14.83
C LEU A 237 -11.61 -12.40 -14.50
N ASP A 238 -10.30 -12.43 -14.23
CA ASP A 238 -9.52 -11.22 -14.00
C ASP A 238 -9.45 -10.33 -15.25
N GLU A 239 -9.26 -10.94 -16.45
CA GLU A 239 -9.33 -10.23 -17.73
C GLU A 239 -10.73 -9.69 -18.04
N GLU A 240 -11.79 -10.41 -17.64
CA GLU A 240 -13.18 -9.94 -17.78
C GLU A 240 -13.41 -8.66 -16.98
N VAL A 241 -12.97 -8.63 -15.72
CA VAL A 241 -13.01 -7.42 -14.88
C VAL A 241 -12.24 -6.28 -15.54
N ALA A 242 -11.03 -6.55 -16.05
CA ALA A 242 -10.21 -5.54 -16.73
C ALA A 242 -10.91 -4.96 -17.97
N LYS A 243 -11.57 -5.79 -18.78
CA LYS A 243 -12.34 -5.35 -19.96
C LYS A 243 -13.43 -4.34 -19.55
N TYR A 244 -14.27 -4.67 -18.56
CA TYR A 244 -15.31 -3.78 -18.06
C TYR A 244 -14.74 -2.48 -17.49
N MET A 245 -13.64 -2.56 -16.78
CA MET A 245 -12.98 -1.35 -16.26
C MET A 245 -12.48 -0.45 -17.38
N VAL A 246 -11.86 -1.00 -18.44
CA VAL A 246 -11.38 -0.23 -19.60
C VAL A 246 -12.55 0.46 -20.29
N GLU A 247 -13.65 -0.22 -20.52
CA GLU A 247 -14.89 0.36 -21.08
C GLU A 247 -15.42 1.48 -20.20
N GLY A 248 -15.44 1.29 -18.87
CA GLY A 248 -15.82 2.31 -17.90
C GLY A 248 -14.94 3.57 -17.91
N PHE A 249 -13.70 3.47 -18.40
CA PHE A 249 -12.81 4.62 -18.67
C PHE A 249 -12.99 5.21 -20.07
N GLY A 250 -13.88 4.66 -20.90
CA GLY A 250 -14.05 5.04 -22.29
C GLY A 250 -12.94 4.52 -23.20
N GLY A 251 -12.16 3.55 -22.72
CA GLY A 251 -11.10 2.91 -23.49
C GLY A 251 -11.63 1.82 -24.41
N VAL A 252 -10.84 1.45 -25.41
CA VAL A 252 -11.12 0.36 -26.34
C VAL A 252 -9.93 -0.59 -26.38
N VAL A 253 -10.18 -1.86 -26.10
CA VAL A 253 -9.16 -2.91 -26.17
C VAL A 253 -8.99 -3.33 -27.63
N THR A 254 -7.75 -3.31 -28.15
CA THR A 254 -7.42 -3.78 -29.50
C THR A 254 -7.57 -5.30 -29.57
N LYS A 255 -8.23 -5.79 -30.63
CA LYS A 255 -8.37 -7.22 -30.87
C LYS A 255 -7.24 -7.75 -31.74
N LEU A 256 -6.75 -8.94 -31.40
CA LEU A 256 -5.79 -9.65 -32.23
C LEU A 256 -6.46 -10.15 -33.52
N THR A 257 -5.70 -10.14 -34.61
CA THR A 257 -6.04 -10.97 -35.77
C THR A 257 -5.70 -12.43 -35.48
N LYS A 258 -6.26 -13.34 -36.28
CA LYS A 258 -5.93 -14.77 -36.14
C LYS A 258 -4.42 -15.02 -36.31
N ASP A 259 -3.80 -14.41 -37.32
CA ASP A 259 -2.38 -14.57 -37.58
C ASP A 259 -1.50 -14.06 -36.41
N GLN A 260 -1.91 -12.98 -35.77
CA GLN A 260 -1.24 -12.45 -34.57
C GLN A 260 -1.38 -13.39 -33.37
N ALA A 261 -2.57 -13.91 -33.15
CA ALA A 261 -2.85 -14.86 -32.05
C ALA A 261 -2.06 -16.17 -32.26
N ASP A 262 -2.08 -16.72 -33.47
CA ASP A 262 -1.33 -17.93 -33.84
C ASP A 262 0.18 -17.72 -33.68
N TYR A 263 0.72 -16.54 -34.05
CA TYR A 263 2.15 -16.24 -33.92
C TYR A 263 2.64 -16.25 -32.47
N ILE A 264 1.84 -15.75 -31.53
CA ILE A 264 2.20 -15.71 -30.11
C ILE A 264 1.58 -16.87 -29.31
N ASN A 265 0.91 -17.80 -29.98
CA ASN A 265 0.31 -19.00 -29.42
C ASN A 265 -0.68 -18.73 -28.27
N VAL A 266 -1.63 -17.84 -28.54
CA VAL A 266 -2.78 -17.55 -27.66
C VAL A 266 -4.09 -17.60 -28.45
N GLU A 267 -5.21 -17.67 -27.74
CA GLU A 267 -6.52 -17.48 -28.36
C GLU A 267 -6.77 -15.99 -28.69
N VAL A 268 -7.57 -15.72 -29.73
CA VAL A 268 -7.91 -14.34 -30.15
C VAL A 268 -8.57 -13.55 -29.02
N GLU A 269 -9.37 -14.22 -28.20
CA GLU A 269 -10.09 -13.59 -27.07
C GLU A 269 -9.36 -13.73 -25.71
N GLY A 270 -8.15 -14.29 -25.71
CA GLY A 270 -7.35 -14.50 -24.50
C GLY A 270 -7.55 -15.91 -23.87
N PRO A 271 -6.93 -16.18 -22.73
CA PRO A 271 -6.05 -15.27 -21.97
C PRO A 271 -4.74 -14.96 -22.71
N TYR A 272 -4.30 -13.71 -22.60
CA TYR A 272 -3.14 -13.21 -23.37
C TYR A 272 -1.79 -13.51 -22.73
N LYS A 273 -1.78 -13.94 -21.46
CA LYS A 273 -0.58 -14.27 -20.72
C LYS A 273 -0.71 -15.65 -20.05
N PRO A 274 0.39 -16.39 -19.88
CA PRO A 274 0.37 -17.63 -19.13
C PRO A 274 0.07 -17.38 -17.65
N LYS A 275 -0.48 -18.37 -16.94
CA LYS A 275 -0.79 -18.30 -15.49
C LYS A 275 0.40 -17.91 -14.61
N SER A 276 1.63 -18.16 -15.07
CA SER A 276 2.86 -17.80 -14.36
C SER A 276 3.30 -16.36 -14.57
N TYR A 277 2.64 -15.61 -15.46
CA TYR A 277 3.03 -14.22 -15.72
C TYR A 277 2.72 -13.33 -14.52
N LYS A 278 3.70 -12.48 -14.18
CA LYS A 278 3.57 -11.49 -13.10
C LYS A 278 3.55 -10.09 -13.71
N TYR A 279 2.41 -9.41 -13.54
CA TYR A 279 2.20 -8.03 -13.99
C TYR A 279 3.00 -7.02 -13.16
#